data_4c0a06079dc102efb791a6222222b831
#
_entry.id   4c0a06079dc102efb791a6222222b831
#
_cell.length_a   1.000
_cell.length_b   1.000
_cell.length_c   1.000
_cell.angle_alpha   90.00
_cell.angle_beta   90.00
_cell.angle_gamma   90.00
#
_symmetry.space_group_name_H-M   'P 1'
#
loop_
_entity.id
_entity.type
_entity.pdbx_description
1 polymer ?
#
loop_
_entity_poly.entity_id
_entity_poly.type
_entity_poly.pdbx_seq_one_letter_code
_entity_poly.pdbx_strand_id
1 'polypeptide(L)'
;MVFTDVRNTSPRIVLKRTGLRSGFTLIELMVVTGIMIVISGLMFANNNSFGGTVQLENLAYDMALTVRQAQVYGISVQRFSTNTFASAYGVHFSYSVNPTAHDAFYLFADVVAQNNRYDCADPANATPTTCELVAAETLFSGYRVADLCIPKTQVRPCGHSTLDITFHRPNPDAYITADSQDVPYESARIYVTSPRGQTKSVIVETNGQISVQ
;
A
#
# COMPACT_ATOMS: atom_id res chain seq x y z
N MET A 1 -22.79 74.23 68.76
CA MET A 1 -24.05 73.61 68.43
C MET A 1 -23.99 73.19 66.98
N VAL A 2 -23.67 71.93 66.71
CA VAL A 2 -23.43 71.41 65.31
C VAL A 2 -24.52 70.39 65.10
N PHE A 3 -25.42 70.66 64.18
CA PHE A 3 -26.43 69.72 63.70
C PHE A 3 -25.81 68.81 62.66
N THR A 4 -25.71 67.48 62.90
CA THR A 4 -25.34 66.48 61.93
C THR A 4 -26.58 65.96 61.24
N ASP A 5 -26.67 66.27 59.95
CA ASP A 5 -27.73 65.80 59.03
C ASP A 5 -27.42 64.33 58.65
N VAL A 6 -28.18 63.36 59.10
CA VAL A 6 -28.11 61.96 58.83
C VAL A 6 -28.94 61.71 57.54
N ARG A 7 -28.29 61.68 56.39
CA ARG A 7 -28.94 61.24 55.13
C ARG A 7 -29.11 59.71 55.13
N ASN A 8 -30.37 59.34 55.19
CA ASN A 8 -30.83 57.97 55.08
C ASN A 8 -30.72 57.52 53.59
N THR A 9 -29.64 56.80 53.22
CA THR A 9 -29.46 56.21 51.90
C THR A 9 -29.94 54.76 51.90
N SER A 10 -31.19 54.54 51.47
CA SER A 10 -31.72 53.19 51.26
C SER A 10 -31.00 52.49 50.13
N PRO A 11 -30.47 51.25 50.31
CA PRO A 11 -29.80 50.50 49.24
C PRO A 11 -30.87 50.07 48.21
N ARG A 12 -30.73 50.54 46.98
CA ARG A 12 -31.49 50.01 45.85
C ARG A 12 -30.96 48.59 45.51
N ILE A 13 -31.77 47.60 45.81
CA ILE A 13 -31.59 46.22 45.43
C ILE A 13 -31.78 46.16 43.89
N VAL A 14 -30.68 46.08 43.15
CA VAL A 14 -30.72 45.79 41.70
C VAL A 14 -30.98 44.30 41.53
N LEU A 15 -32.23 43.93 41.32
CA LEU A 15 -32.60 42.59 40.89
C LEU A 15 -32.02 42.33 39.52
N LYS A 16 -30.90 41.59 39.51
CA LYS A 16 -30.30 41.07 38.28
C LYS A 16 -31.29 40.07 37.65
N ARG A 17 -31.95 40.51 36.57
CA ARG A 17 -32.79 39.62 35.76
C ARG A 17 -31.93 38.45 35.29
N THR A 18 -32.02 37.30 35.93
CA THR A 18 -31.53 36.04 35.39
C THR A 18 -32.36 35.74 34.15
N GLY A 19 -31.75 35.95 32.97
CA GLY A 19 -32.37 35.58 31.70
C GLY A 19 -32.77 34.10 31.76
N LEU A 20 -34.05 33.86 31.51
CA LEU A 20 -34.60 32.52 31.34
C LEU A 20 -33.78 31.84 30.26
N ARG A 21 -32.96 30.86 30.64
CA ARG A 21 -32.33 29.97 29.71
C ARG A 21 -33.45 29.14 29.08
N SER A 22 -33.78 29.41 27.83
CA SER A 22 -34.68 28.56 27.05
C SER A 22 -34.06 27.17 26.96
N GLY A 23 -34.69 26.17 27.52
CA GLY A 23 -34.30 24.76 27.32
C GLY A 23 -34.76 24.28 25.94
N PHE A 24 -34.11 23.28 25.42
CA PHE A 24 -34.53 22.63 24.19
C PHE A 24 -35.90 21.97 24.36
N THR A 25 -36.73 22.09 23.36
CA THR A 25 -38.02 21.40 23.32
C THR A 25 -37.82 19.92 22.98
N LEU A 26 -38.72 19.06 23.47
CA LEU A 26 -38.67 17.63 23.18
C LEU A 26 -38.72 17.36 21.65
N ILE A 27 -39.56 18.15 20.95
CA ILE A 27 -39.68 18.02 19.48
C ILE A 27 -38.39 18.41 18.74
N GLU A 28 -37.70 19.44 19.21
CA GLU A 28 -36.43 19.88 18.63
C GLU A 28 -35.35 18.81 18.80
N LEU A 29 -35.30 18.13 19.95
CA LEU A 29 -34.37 17.01 20.17
C LEU A 29 -34.72 15.82 19.28
N MET A 30 -36.00 15.48 19.07
CA MET A 30 -36.42 14.41 18.18
C MET A 30 -36.04 14.71 16.72
N VAL A 31 -36.21 15.94 16.26
CA VAL A 31 -35.84 16.33 14.89
C VAL A 31 -34.32 16.25 14.68
N VAL A 32 -33.54 16.79 15.62
CA VAL A 32 -32.08 16.76 15.53
C VAL A 32 -31.54 15.33 15.55
N THR A 33 -32.03 14.47 16.43
CA THR A 33 -31.61 13.06 16.45
C THR A 33 -32.05 12.32 15.19
N GLY A 34 -33.22 12.62 14.63
CA GLY A 34 -33.65 12.06 13.33
C GLY A 34 -32.72 12.42 12.18
N ILE A 35 -32.34 13.70 12.08
CA ILE A 35 -31.39 14.16 11.06
C ILE A 35 -30.02 13.50 11.26
N MET A 36 -29.53 13.41 12.50
CA MET A 36 -28.23 12.76 12.81
C MET A 36 -28.21 11.28 12.40
N ILE A 37 -29.31 10.54 12.64
CA ILE A 37 -29.42 9.13 12.24
C ILE A 37 -29.37 9.01 10.71
N VAL A 38 -30.09 9.85 9.98
CA VAL A 38 -30.09 9.83 8.51
C VAL A 38 -28.70 10.14 7.95
N ILE A 39 -28.05 11.20 8.42
CA ILE A 39 -26.70 11.57 7.96
C ILE A 39 -25.69 10.48 8.30
N SER A 40 -25.74 9.94 9.52
CA SER A 40 -24.85 8.85 9.94
C SER A 40 -25.07 7.60 9.09
N GLY A 41 -26.32 7.24 8.80
CA GLY A 41 -26.67 6.12 7.94
C GLY A 41 -26.12 6.25 6.52
N LEU A 42 -26.19 7.44 5.91
CA LEU A 42 -25.63 7.72 4.60
C LEU A 42 -24.09 7.64 4.60
N MET A 43 -23.43 8.14 5.66
CA MET A 43 -21.98 8.04 5.81
C MET A 43 -21.53 6.58 5.94
N PHE A 44 -22.19 5.77 6.75
CA PHE A 44 -21.87 4.35 6.89
C PHE A 44 -22.09 3.56 5.60
N ALA A 45 -23.14 3.84 4.84
CA ALA A 45 -23.41 3.18 3.58
C ALA A 45 -22.31 3.43 2.52
N ASN A 46 -21.67 4.61 2.54
CA ASN A 46 -20.65 4.99 1.57
C ASN A 46 -19.21 4.66 2.00
N ASN A 47 -18.99 4.31 3.28
CA ASN A 47 -17.64 4.10 3.83
C ASN A 47 -16.94 2.84 3.32
N ASN A 48 -17.69 1.84 2.87
CA ASN A 48 -17.12 0.57 2.35
C ASN A 48 -16.30 0.71 1.06
N SER A 49 -16.45 1.78 0.28
CA SER A 49 -15.65 1.97 -0.94
C SER A 49 -14.32 2.66 -0.67
N PHE A 50 -14.23 3.46 0.39
CA PHE A 50 -13.01 4.18 0.75
C PHE A 50 -11.89 3.25 1.22
N GLY A 51 -12.22 2.24 2.06
CA GLY A 51 -11.23 1.30 2.58
C GLY A 51 -10.51 0.50 1.51
N GLY A 52 -11.21 0.07 0.46
CA GLY A 52 -10.62 -0.72 -0.62
C GLY A 52 -9.63 0.06 -1.50
N THR A 53 -9.89 1.35 -1.74
CA THR A 53 -8.99 2.19 -2.54
C THR A 53 -7.68 2.48 -1.79
N VAL A 54 -7.77 2.80 -0.50
CA VAL A 54 -6.60 3.07 0.35
C VAL A 54 -5.73 1.82 0.49
N GLN A 55 -6.36 0.64 0.68
CA GLN A 55 -5.62 -0.61 0.77
C GLN A 55 -4.90 -0.96 -0.55
N LEU A 56 -5.56 -0.73 -1.70
CA LEU A 56 -4.94 -0.95 -3.01
C LEU A 56 -3.76 -0.02 -3.24
N GLU A 57 -3.88 1.23 -2.84
CA GLU A 57 -2.80 2.21 -2.95
C GLU A 57 -1.61 1.83 -2.05
N ASN A 58 -1.87 1.47 -0.79
CA ASN A 58 -0.84 0.98 0.12
C ASN A 58 -0.13 -0.26 -0.45
N LEU A 59 -0.89 -1.22 -0.99
CA LEU A 59 -0.32 -2.41 -1.62
C LEU A 59 0.62 -2.07 -2.78
N ALA A 60 0.22 -1.14 -3.66
CA ALA A 60 1.08 -0.71 -4.75
C ALA A 60 2.37 -0.02 -4.25
N TYR A 61 2.28 0.76 -3.18
CA TYR A 61 3.46 1.34 -2.53
C TYR A 61 4.34 0.28 -1.85
N ASP A 62 3.76 -0.72 -1.18
CA ASP A 62 4.51 -1.83 -0.57
C ASP A 62 5.28 -2.63 -1.63
N MET A 63 4.65 -2.90 -2.78
CA MET A 63 5.33 -3.52 -3.93
C MET A 63 6.49 -2.66 -4.43
N ALA A 64 6.28 -1.35 -4.60
CA ALA A 64 7.34 -0.43 -5.02
C ALA A 64 8.48 -0.34 -4.00
N LEU A 65 8.17 -0.40 -2.70
CA LEU A 65 9.17 -0.42 -1.62
C LEU A 65 9.98 -1.73 -1.64
N THR A 66 9.35 -2.86 -1.89
CA THR A 66 10.06 -4.15 -2.00
C THR A 66 11.00 -4.17 -3.20
N VAL A 67 10.57 -3.61 -4.35
CA VAL A 67 11.46 -3.43 -5.51
C VAL A 67 12.62 -2.49 -5.17
N ARG A 68 12.35 -1.42 -4.41
CA ARG A 68 13.41 -0.52 -3.93
C ARG A 68 14.36 -1.21 -2.95
N GLN A 69 13.85 -2.07 -2.09
CA GLN A 69 14.67 -2.89 -1.19
C GLN A 69 15.59 -3.83 -1.97
N ALA A 70 15.05 -4.52 -2.99
CA ALA A 70 15.87 -5.35 -3.89
C ALA A 70 16.97 -4.53 -4.57
N GLN A 71 16.67 -3.31 -5.03
CA GLN A 71 17.65 -2.40 -5.61
C GLN A 71 18.76 -2.05 -4.61
N VAL A 72 18.42 -1.69 -3.37
CA VAL A 72 19.41 -1.39 -2.33
C VAL A 72 20.26 -2.63 -2.00
N TYR A 73 19.65 -3.80 -1.90
CA TYR A 73 20.37 -5.05 -1.64
C TYR A 73 21.29 -5.43 -2.81
N GLY A 74 20.81 -5.29 -4.04
CA GLY A 74 21.59 -5.57 -5.25
C GLY A 74 22.83 -4.70 -5.37
N ILE A 75 22.76 -3.41 -5.02
CA ILE A 75 23.89 -2.48 -5.08
C ILE A 75 24.84 -2.68 -3.88
N SER A 76 24.31 -3.05 -2.72
CA SER A 76 25.10 -3.28 -1.50
C SER A 76 25.70 -4.69 -1.48
N VAL A 77 26.74 -4.88 -0.65
CA VAL A 77 27.30 -6.22 -0.41
C VAL A 77 26.44 -6.91 0.65
N GLN A 78 25.25 -7.33 0.26
CA GLN A 78 24.33 -8.02 1.16
C GLN A 78 24.62 -9.53 1.16
N ARG A 79 24.60 -10.12 2.37
CA ARG A 79 24.79 -11.55 2.55
C ARG A 79 23.42 -12.25 2.52
N PHE A 80 23.31 -13.32 1.74
CA PHE A 80 22.11 -14.15 1.68
C PHE A 80 22.09 -15.22 2.79
N SER A 81 23.24 -15.91 3.00
CA SER A 81 23.38 -16.89 4.07
C SER A 81 24.76 -16.76 4.73
N THR A 82 25.07 -17.66 5.68
CA THR A 82 26.30 -17.58 6.49
C THR A 82 27.58 -17.41 5.65
N ASN A 83 27.66 -18.05 4.48
CA ASN A 83 28.85 -18.04 3.62
C ASN A 83 28.54 -17.68 2.16
N THR A 84 27.31 -17.23 1.83
CA THR A 84 26.88 -16.98 0.46
C THR A 84 26.55 -15.51 0.27
N PHE A 85 27.21 -14.87 -0.69
CA PHE A 85 26.88 -13.53 -1.16
C PHE A 85 26.16 -13.66 -2.50
N ALA A 86 25.01 -13.00 -2.63
CA ALA A 86 24.27 -12.97 -3.89
C ALA A 86 24.99 -12.10 -4.93
N SER A 87 24.92 -12.50 -6.18
CA SER A 87 25.36 -11.70 -7.33
C SER A 87 24.39 -10.55 -7.60
N ALA A 88 23.10 -10.82 -7.44
CA ALA A 88 22.01 -9.89 -7.60
C ALA A 88 20.92 -10.13 -6.55
N TYR A 89 20.05 -9.13 -6.40
CA TYR A 89 18.79 -9.25 -5.68
C TYR A 89 17.66 -8.80 -6.58
N GLY A 90 16.51 -9.45 -6.47
CA GLY A 90 15.36 -9.15 -7.32
C GLY A 90 14.02 -9.36 -6.64
N VAL A 91 12.97 -9.01 -7.36
CA VAL A 91 11.59 -9.30 -7.00
C VAL A 91 10.93 -10.09 -8.13
N HIS A 92 10.32 -11.19 -7.75
CA HIS A 92 9.56 -12.07 -8.62
C HIS A 92 8.05 -11.80 -8.45
N PHE A 93 7.38 -11.57 -9.57
CA PHE A 93 5.93 -11.46 -9.65
C PHE A 93 5.39 -12.60 -10.50
N SER A 94 4.32 -13.22 -10.03
CA SER A 94 3.59 -14.21 -10.81
C SER A 94 2.13 -13.80 -10.99
N TYR A 95 1.62 -14.04 -12.19
CA TYR A 95 0.20 -13.85 -12.48
C TYR A 95 -0.54 -15.13 -12.12
N SER A 96 -1.56 -15.02 -11.27
CA SER A 96 -2.45 -16.14 -10.94
C SER A 96 -3.86 -15.89 -11.44
N VAL A 97 -4.36 -16.84 -12.21
CA VAL A 97 -5.77 -16.83 -12.69
C VAL A 97 -6.72 -17.29 -11.58
N ASN A 98 -6.21 -17.96 -10.55
CA ASN A 98 -7.02 -18.52 -9.48
C ASN A 98 -7.28 -17.48 -8.38
N PRO A 99 -8.53 -16.98 -8.20
CA PRO A 99 -8.84 -15.97 -7.19
C PRO A 99 -8.75 -16.46 -5.74
N THR A 100 -8.52 -17.76 -5.52
CA THR A 100 -8.38 -18.36 -4.19
C THR A 100 -6.92 -18.60 -3.80
N ALA A 101 -5.98 -18.46 -4.72
CA ALA A 101 -4.57 -18.45 -4.40
C ALA A 101 -4.23 -17.12 -3.74
N HIS A 102 -3.54 -17.15 -2.61
CA HIS A 102 -2.95 -15.96 -2.04
C HIS A 102 -1.83 -15.54 -2.98
N ASP A 103 -2.09 -14.53 -3.80
CA ASP A 103 -1.05 -13.98 -4.65
C ASP A 103 0.04 -13.42 -3.75
N ALA A 104 1.25 -13.84 -4.01
CA ALA A 104 2.43 -13.38 -3.31
C ALA A 104 3.44 -12.91 -4.34
N PHE A 105 4.27 -11.97 -3.95
CA PHE A 105 5.48 -11.62 -4.67
C PHE A 105 6.69 -11.91 -3.77
N TYR A 106 7.81 -12.22 -4.38
CA TYR A 106 8.95 -12.77 -3.67
C TYR A 106 10.16 -11.87 -3.84
N LEU A 107 10.73 -11.42 -2.73
CA LEU A 107 12.07 -10.86 -2.71
C LEU A 107 13.06 -12.02 -2.72
N PHE A 108 13.99 -12.06 -3.65
CA PHE A 108 14.93 -13.15 -3.81
C PHE A 108 16.38 -12.68 -3.99
N ALA A 109 17.30 -13.60 -3.76
CA ALA A 109 18.73 -13.41 -3.94
C ALA A 109 19.22 -14.40 -5.01
N ASP A 110 19.67 -13.92 -6.15
CA ASP A 110 20.13 -14.73 -7.27
C ASP A 110 21.45 -15.44 -6.93
N VAL A 111 21.35 -16.65 -6.38
CA VAL A 111 22.48 -17.43 -5.84
C VAL A 111 22.57 -18.86 -6.36
N VAL A 112 21.45 -19.48 -6.77
CA VAL A 112 21.41 -20.89 -7.15
C VAL A 112 21.92 -21.06 -8.59
N ALA A 113 21.29 -20.37 -9.55
CA ALA A 113 21.67 -20.47 -10.96
C ALA A 113 22.32 -19.20 -11.52
N GLN A 114 22.27 -18.08 -10.81
CA GLN A 114 22.77 -16.76 -11.21
C GLN A 114 22.29 -16.36 -12.62
N ASN A 115 20.99 -16.53 -12.84
CA ASN A 115 20.34 -16.39 -14.15
C ASN A 115 19.38 -15.20 -14.23
N ASN A 116 19.36 -14.35 -13.20
CA ASN A 116 18.47 -13.18 -13.07
C ASN A 116 16.98 -13.54 -12.93
N ARG A 117 16.68 -14.72 -12.40
CA ARG A 117 15.33 -15.22 -12.19
C ARG A 117 15.19 -15.80 -10.80
N TYR A 118 13.97 -15.90 -10.36
CA TYR A 118 13.65 -16.58 -9.13
C TYR A 118 13.61 -18.09 -9.33
N ASP A 119 14.54 -18.79 -8.71
CA ASP A 119 14.62 -20.25 -8.72
C ASP A 119 14.24 -20.78 -7.33
N CYS A 120 13.10 -21.42 -7.24
CA CYS A 120 12.63 -22.07 -6.03
C CYS A 120 11.64 -23.19 -6.33
N ALA A 121 12.02 -24.41 -6.01
CA ALA A 121 11.17 -25.58 -6.26
C ALA A 121 9.97 -25.63 -5.32
N ASP A 122 10.16 -25.23 -4.05
CA ASP A 122 9.10 -25.21 -3.02
C ASP A 122 9.37 -24.08 -2.02
N PRO A 123 8.64 -22.96 -2.14
CA PRO A 123 8.78 -21.83 -1.20
C PRO A 123 8.44 -22.17 0.25
N ALA A 124 7.61 -23.20 0.51
CA ALA A 124 7.24 -23.62 1.86
C ALA A 124 8.38 -24.36 2.57
N ASN A 125 9.27 -25.01 1.80
CA ASN A 125 10.42 -25.75 2.29
C ASN A 125 11.75 -25.16 1.77
N ALA A 126 11.82 -23.84 1.71
CA ALA A 126 12.96 -23.09 1.17
C ALA A 126 14.23 -23.36 1.98
N THR A 127 15.29 -23.78 1.28
CA THR A 127 16.65 -23.82 1.82
C THR A 127 17.57 -22.97 0.95
N PRO A 128 18.65 -22.39 1.50
CA PRO A 128 19.55 -21.52 0.70
C PRO A 128 20.21 -22.19 -0.53
N THR A 129 20.13 -23.51 -0.61
CA THR A 129 20.71 -24.30 -1.71
C THR A 129 19.68 -24.69 -2.78
N THR A 130 18.39 -24.61 -2.45
CA THR A 130 17.29 -25.04 -3.35
C THR A 130 16.30 -23.92 -3.67
N CYS A 131 16.39 -22.83 -2.95
CA CYS A 131 15.46 -21.72 -3.07
C CYS A 131 16.16 -20.39 -2.79
N GLU A 132 15.93 -19.42 -3.62
CA GLU A 132 16.50 -18.06 -3.57
C GLU A 132 15.68 -17.09 -2.74
N LEU A 133 14.68 -17.59 -2.03
CA LEU A 133 13.73 -16.78 -1.27
C LEU A 133 14.40 -16.04 -0.11
N VAL A 134 14.26 -14.72 -0.11
CA VAL A 134 14.64 -13.83 1.00
C VAL A 134 13.41 -13.49 1.83
N ALA A 135 12.33 -13.06 1.19
CA ALA A 135 11.05 -12.74 1.81
C ALA A 135 9.90 -13.01 0.86
N ALA A 136 8.79 -13.51 1.41
CA ALA A 136 7.54 -13.68 0.69
C ALA A 136 6.53 -12.65 1.23
N GLU A 137 6.04 -11.80 0.35
CA GLU A 137 5.03 -10.80 0.67
C GLU A 137 3.69 -11.27 0.12
N THR A 138 2.75 -11.59 1.03
CA THR A 138 1.41 -12.05 0.66
C THR A 138 0.46 -10.88 0.50
N LEU A 139 -0.33 -10.89 -0.57
CA LEU A 139 -1.35 -9.90 -0.80
C LEU A 139 -2.55 -10.11 0.14
N PHE A 140 -3.26 -9.03 0.45
CA PHE A 140 -4.49 -9.13 1.23
C PHE A 140 -5.55 -9.93 0.48
N SER A 141 -6.41 -10.62 1.23
CA SER A 141 -7.49 -11.44 0.66
C SER A 141 -8.32 -10.68 -0.38
N GLY A 142 -8.38 -11.23 -1.59
CA GLY A 142 -9.09 -10.67 -2.73
C GLY A 142 -8.33 -9.63 -3.55
N TYR A 143 -7.14 -9.20 -3.10
CA TYR A 143 -6.21 -8.43 -3.93
C TYR A 143 -5.31 -9.40 -4.69
N ARG A 144 -4.97 -9.05 -5.92
CA ARG A 144 -4.14 -9.91 -6.78
C ARG A 144 -3.33 -9.11 -7.78
N VAL A 145 -2.27 -9.72 -8.26
CA VAL A 145 -1.59 -9.26 -9.48
C VAL A 145 -2.52 -9.52 -10.65
N ALA A 146 -3.01 -8.46 -11.28
CA ALA A 146 -4.02 -8.52 -12.33
C ALA A 146 -3.41 -8.75 -13.72
N ASP A 147 -2.24 -8.19 -13.94
CA ASP A 147 -1.53 -8.33 -15.22
C ASP A 147 -0.06 -7.94 -15.06
N LEU A 148 0.79 -8.56 -15.87
CA LEU A 148 2.21 -8.25 -16.01
C LEU A 148 2.46 -7.79 -17.43
N CYS A 149 2.92 -6.54 -17.57
CA CYS A 149 3.07 -5.89 -18.86
C CYS A 149 4.50 -5.40 -19.08
N ILE A 150 4.90 -5.44 -20.35
CA ILE A 150 6.16 -4.87 -20.85
C ILE A 150 5.78 -3.83 -21.92
N PRO A 151 5.56 -2.57 -21.53
CA PRO A 151 4.89 -1.57 -22.35
C PRO A 151 5.59 -1.26 -23.69
N LYS A 152 6.91 -1.46 -23.74
CA LYS A 152 7.71 -1.12 -24.94
C LYS A 152 7.90 -2.29 -25.91
N THR A 153 7.32 -3.46 -25.64
CA THR A 153 7.38 -4.59 -26.56
C THR A 153 6.16 -4.61 -27.49
N GLN A 154 6.39 -4.85 -28.79
CA GLN A 154 5.32 -4.85 -29.79
C GLN A 154 4.64 -6.21 -29.95
N VAL A 155 5.30 -7.29 -29.54
CA VAL A 155 4.82 -8.65 -29.82
C VAL A 155 3.78 -9.09 -28.78
N ARG A 156 4.01 -8.80 -27.50
CA ARG A 156 3.10 -9.15 -26.41
C ARG A 156 3.30 -8.18 -25.26
N PRO A 157 2.61 -7.03 -25.27
CA PRO A 157 2.84 -6.01 -24.26
C PRO A 157 2.35 -6.39 -22.87
N CYS A 158 1.36 -7.30 -22.74
CA CYS A 158 0.77 -7.74 -21.48
C CYS A 158 0.42 -9.23 -21.50
N GLY A 159 0.01 -9.78 -20.35
CA GLY A 159 -0.39 -11.19 -20.19
C GLY A 159 0.80 -12.12 -19.98
N HIS A 160 1.92 -11.62 -19.44
CA HIS A 160 3.04 -12.45 -19.02
C HIS A 160 2.69 -13.24 -17.77
N SER A 161 3.17 -14.47 -17.67
CA SER A 161 2.90 -15.35 -16.53
C SER A 161 3.79 -15.03 -15.34
N THR A 162 5.05 -14.68 -15.63
CA THR A 162 6.05 -14.33 -14.62
C THR A 162 6.84 -13.10 -15.04
N LEU A 163 7.31 -12.36 -14.07
CA LEU A 163 8.15 -11.18 -14.25
C LEU A 163 9.19 -11.15 -13.13
N ASP A 164 10.46 -11.11 -13.51
CA ASP A 164 11.59 -10.97 -12.61
C ASP A 164 12.28 -9.64 -12.84
N ILE A 165 12.54 -8.90 -11.77
CA ILE A 165 13.24 -7.63 -11.80
C ILE A 165 14.43 -7.74 -10.87
N THR A 166 15.64 -7.76 -11.41
CA THR A 166 16.89 -7.92 -10.64
C THR A 166 17.79 -6.70 -10.75
N PHE A 167 18.59 -6.51 -9.73
CA PHE A 167 19.54 -5.40 -9.62
C PHE A 167 20.92 -5.94 -9.27
N HIS A 168 21.92 -5.45 -10.00
CA HIS A 168 23.31 -5.88 -9.89
C HIS A 168 24.23 -4.74 -9.46
N ARG A 169 25.28 -5.08 -8.75
CA ARG A 169 26.38 -4.15 -8.50
C ARG A 169 27.16 -3.86 -9.80
N PRO A 170 27.72 -2.66 -9.97
CA PRO A 170 27.64 -1.49 -9.08
C PRO A 170 26.47 -0.54 -9.39
N ASN A 171 25.71 -0.80 -10.45
CA ASN A 171 24.71 0.12 -10.98
C ASN A 171 23.32 -0.15 -10.38
N PRO A 172 22.48 0.89 -10.22
CA PRO A 172 21.10 0.73 -9.80
C PRO A 172 20.16 0.29 -10.93
N ASP A 173 20.70 -0.05 -12.09
CA ASP A 173 19.93 -0.42 -13.28
C ASP A 173 19.17 -1.72 -13.05
N ALA A 174 17.92 -1.76 -13.51
CA ALA A 174 17.09 -2.95 -13.42
C ALA A 174 17.30 -3.86 -14.63
N TYR A 175 17.50 -5.13 -14.37
CA TYR A 175 17.45 -6.18 -15.37
C TYR A 175 16.07 -6.84 -15.29
N ILE A 176 15.28 -6.72 -16.35
CA ILE A 176 13.86 -7.11 -16.37
C ILE A 176 13.67 -8.27 -17.32
N THR A 177 13.16 -9.39 -16.82
CA THR A 177 12.86 -10.59 -17.62
C THR A 177 11.40 -11.03 -17.39
N ALA A 178 10.81 -11.67 -18.37
CA ALA A 178 9.45 -12.19 -18.29
C ALA A 178 9.34 -13.55 -18.96
N ASP A 179 8.44 -14.41 -18.48
CA ASP A 179 8.14 -15.74 -19.01
C ASP A 179 9.42 -16.58 -19.27
N SER A 180 10.41 -16.46 -18.38
CA SER A 180 11.69 -17.15 -18.51
C SER A 180 12.48 -16.85 -19.78
N GLN A 181 12.26 -15.69 -20.41
CA GLN A 181 13.08 -15.25 -21.54
C GLN A 181 14.39 -14.65 -21.04
N ASP A 182 15.49 -14.92 -21.75
CA ASP A 182 16.84 -14.41 -21.41
C ASP A 182 17.13 -13.01 -21.97
N VAL A 183 16.14 -12.39 -22.59
CA VAL A 183 16.30 -11.05 -23.18
C VAL A 183 15.77 -10.01 -22.20
N PRO A 184 16.60 -9.04 -21.79
CA PRO A 184 16.15 -7.99 -20.89
C PRO A 184 15.22 -7.00 -21.62
N TYR A 185 14.21 -6.54 -20.88
CA TYR A 185 13.25 -5.57 -21.37
C TYR A 185 13.54 -4.18 -20.80
N GLU A 186 13.07 -3.13 -21.49
CA GLU A 186 13.35 -1.73 -21.13
C GLU A 186 12.50 -1.21 -19.95
N SER A 187 11.33 -1.78 -19.72
CA SER A 187 10.45 -1.41 -18.62
C SER A 187 9.47 -2.52 -18.31
N ALA A 188 9.00 -2.56 -17.07
CA ALA A 188 7.94 -3.44 -16.62
C ALA A 188 6.82 -2.63 -15.96
N ARG A 189 5.58 -3.12 -16.09
CA ARG A 189 4.42 -2.59 -15.41
C ARG A 189 3.63 -3.73 -14.78
N ILE A 190 3.48 -3.67 -13.47
CA ILE A 190 2.76 -4.64 -12.67
C ILE A 190 1.42 -4.03 -12.28
N TYR A 191 0.31 -4.62 -12.72
CA TYR A 191 -1.02 -4.20 -12.35
C TYR A 191 -1.51 -5.01 -11.16
N VAL A 192 -2.03 -4.31 -10.15
CA VAL A 192 -2.72 -4.89 -9.00
C VAL A 192 -4.17 -4.48 -9.00
N THR A 193 -5.04 -5.41 -8.61
CA THR A 193 -6.48 -5.14 -8.56
C THR A 193 -7.05 -5.46 -7.19
N SER A 194 -8.05 -4.66 -6.80
CA SER A 194 -8.87 -4.91 -5.62
C SER A 194 -10.02 -5.87 -5.93
N PRO A 195 -10.68 -6.44 -4.91
CA PRO A 195 -11.89 -7.27 -5.09
C PRO A 195 -13.03 -6.59 -5.85
N ARG A 196 -13.01 -5.25 -5.91
CA ARG A 196 -14.01 -4.43 -6.60
C ARG A 196 -13.61 -4.02 -8.02
N GLY A 197 -12.49 -4.53 -8.53
CA GLY A 197 -12.00 -4.24 -9.88
C GLY A 197 -11.29 -2.90 -10.04
N GLN A 198 -10.98 -2.18 -8.94
CA GLN A 198 -10.09 -1.01 -9.00
C GLN A 198 -8.67 -1.49 -9.25
N THR A 199 -7.92 -0.77 -10.05
CA THR A 199 -6.55 -1.12 -10.43
C THR A 199 -5.55 -0.01 -10.09
N LYS A 200 -4.35 -0.42 -9.70
CA LYS A 200 -3.16 0.43 -9.58
C LYS A 200 -2.01 -0.26 -10.29
N SER A 201 -0.98 0.47 -10.66
CA SER A 201 0.19 -0.12 -11.27
C SER A 201 1.50 0.38 -10.69
N VAL A 202 2.47 -0.52 -10.63
CA VAL A 202 3.88 -0.22 -10.34
C VAL A 202 4.65 -0.30 -11.64
N ILE A 203 5.43 0.72 -11.94
CA ILE A 203 6.28 0.78 -13.14
C ILE A 203 7.73 0.79 -12.69
N VAL A 204 8.53 -0.05 -13.31
CA VAL A 204 9.98 -0.12 -13.13
C VAL A 204 10.64 0.05 -14.48
N GLU A 205 11.54 1.03 -14.58
CA GLU A 205 12.34 1.28 -15.77
C GLU A 205 13.74 0.71 -15.59
N THR A 206 14.42 0.37 -16.70
CA THR A 206 15.80 -0.15 -16.66
C THR A 206 16.79 0.77 -15.98
N ASN A 207 16.57 2.08 -15.99
CA ASN A 207 17.42 3.03 -15.26
C ASN A 207 17.26 2.98 -13.72
N GLY A 208 16.44 2.03 -13.22
CA GLY A 208 16.15 1.87 -11.80
C GLY A 208 15.12 2.82 -11.24
N GLN A 209 14.39 3.58 -12.08
CA GLN A 209 13.28 4.39 -11.65
C GLN A 209 12.06 3.53 -11.33
N ILE A 210 11.45 3.76 -10.16
CA ILE A 210 10.26 3.05 -9.70
C ILE A 210 9.17 4.10 -9.45
N SER A 211 7.97 3.88 -9.99
CA SER A 211 6.82 4.77 -9.83
C SER A 211 5.51 4.02 -9.65
N VAL A 212 4.58 4.60 -8.91
CA VAL A 212 3.22 4.09 -8.68
C VAL A 212 2.22 4.98 -9.40
N GLN A 213 1.25 4.38 -10.10
CA GLN A 213 0.20 5.07 -10.86
C GLN A 213 -1.19 4.50 -10.57
#